data_f66fefaf58db3caf3690adbd0106b3fb
#
_entry.id   f66fefaf58db3caf3690adbd0106b3fb
#
_cell.length_a   1.000
_cell.length_b   1.000
_cell.length_c   1.000
_cell.angle_alpha   90.00
_cell.angle_beta   90.00
_cell.angle_gamma   90.00
#
_symmetry.space_group_name_H-M   'P 1'
#
loop_
_entity.id
_entity.type
_entity.pdbx_description
1 polymer ?
#
loop_
_entity_poly.entity_id
_entity_poly.type
_entity_poly.pdbx_seq_one_letter_code
_entity_poly.pdbx_strand_id
1 'polypeptide(L)'
;MTGRLSMLQGIEPHRVLTDGDLDGITAAGILLRAFPNLIVEFGHPGGIRAGVFDHHIDSQTIICDLPSHPACGAVIDHHETNRADVEGVLNLWQATPSAARIAFEIVGESQDVSDLQDFIDWVDILDGGKIS
;
A
#
# COMPACT_ATOMS: atom_id res chain seq x y z
N MET A 1 -7.82 -4.13 -21.34
CA MET A 1 -7.14 -3.05 -20.60
C MET A 1 -6.71 -3.55 -19.23
N THR A 2 -5.48 -3.28 -18.83
CA THR A 2 -4.94 -3.77 -17.57
C THR A 2 -5.08 -2.70 -16.49
N GLY A 3 -5.94 -2.94 -15.51
CA GLY A 3 -6.07 -2.06 -14.35
C GLY A 3 -4.98 -2.31 -13.32
N ARG A 4 -4.92 -1.44 -12.30
CA ARG A 4 -3.93 -1.54 -11.23
C ARG A 4 -4.06 -2.86 -10.46
N LEU A 5 -5.29 -3.31 -10.22
CA LEU A 5 -5.51 -4.58 -9.52
C LEU A 5 -4.94 -5.75 -10.33
N SER A 6 -5.16 -5.77 -11.64
CA SER A 6 -4.57 -6.81 -12.50
C SER A 6 -3.05 -6.80 -12.45
N MET A 7 -2.45 -5.62 -12.41
CA MET A 7 -1.00 -5.50 -12.28
C MET A 7 -0.50 -6.06 -10.94
N LEU A 8 -1.22 -5.79 -9.85
CA LEU A 8 -0.89 -6.37 -8.56
C LEU A 8 -1.05 -7.90 -8.56
N GLN A 9 -2.10 -8.40 -9.18
CA GLN A 9 -2.29 -9.84 -9.32
C GLN A 9 -1.11 -10.48 -10.07
N GLY A 10 -0.56 -9.76 -11.02
CA GLY A 10 0.57 -10.23 -11.83
C GLY A 10 1.84 -10.48 -11.02
N ILE A 11 2.06 -9.80 -9.91
CA ILE A 11 3.21 -10.08 -9.04
C ILE A 11 2.97 -11.25 -8.10
N GLU A 12 1.77 -11.79 -8.05
CA GLU A 12 1.38 -12.89 -7.18
C GLU A 12 1.75 -12.62 -5.71
N PRO A 13 1.20 -11.56 -5.12
CA PRO A 13 1.67 -11.08 -3.82
C PRO A 13 1.43 -12.09 -2.70
N HIS A 14 2.43 -12.24 -1.83
CA HIS A 14 2.37 -13.11 -0.66
C HIS A 14 2.44 -12.32 0.65
N ARG A 15 2.98 -11.11 0.60
CA ARG A 15 3.23 -10.31 1.81
C ARG A 15 2.91 -8.86 1.54
N VAL A 16 2.37 -8.20 2.56
CA VAL A 16 2.30 -6.74 2.59
C VAL A 16 3.07 -6.24 3.80
N LEU A 17 4.03 -5.35 3.54
CA LEU A 17 4.78 -4.65 4.57
C LEU A 17 4.25 -3.22 4.61
N THR A 18 3.73 -2.80 5.74
CA THR A 18 3.01 -1.54 5.86
C THR A 18 3.37 -0.80 7.14
N ASP A 19 3.15 0.51 7.15
CA ASP A 19 3.29 1.30 8.37
C ASP A 19 2.24 0.87 9.39
N GLY A 20 2.61 0.90 10.67
CA GLY A 20 1.72 0.49 11.75
C GLY A 20 0.74 1.55 12.21
N ASP A 21 0.59 2.65 11.49
CA ASP A 21 -0.41 3.67 11.79
C ASP A 21 -1.77 3.30 11.19
N LEU A 22 -2.79 4.12 11.46
CA LEU A 22 -4.15 3.84 10.98
C LEU A 22 -4.21 3.70 9.47
N ASP A 23 -3.53 4.58 8.73
CA ASP A 23 -3.50 4.54 7.27
C ASP A 23 -2.92 3.22 6.76
N GLY A 24 -1.74 2.85 7.27
CA GLY A 24 -1.07 1.63 6.83
C GLY A 24 -1.84 0.36 7.18
N ILE A 25 -2.40 0.30 8.38
CA ILE A 25 -3.23 -0.83 8.81
C ILE A 25 -4.47 -0.97 7.92
N THR A 26 -5.11 0.15 7.63
CA THR A 26 -6.31 0.17 6.79
C THR A 26 -5.98 -0.26 5.37
N ALA A 27 -4.90 0.24 4.79
CA ALA A 27 -4.48 -0.15 3.45
C ALA A 27 -4.26 -1.66 3.35
N ALA A 28 -3.55 -2.24 4.32
CA ALA A 28 -3.32 -3.69 4.35
C ALA A 28 -4.63 -4.47 4.49
N GLY A 29 -5.53 -4.00 5.35
CA GLY A 29 -6.83 -4.66 5.55
C GLY A 29 -7.67 -4.67 4.29
N ILE A 30 -7.63 -3.58 3.52
CA ILE A 30 -8.35 -3.52 2.24
C ILE A 30 -7.73 -4.49 1.23
N LEU A 31 -6.41 -4.56 1.16
CA LEU A 31 -5.74 -5.49 0.26
C LEU A 31 -6.07 -6.95 0.57
N LEU A 32 -6.32 -7.27 1.83
CA LEU A 32 -6.74 -8.63 2.21
C LEU A 32 -8.07 -9.04 1.59
N ARG A 33 -8.91 -8.10 1.21
CA ARG A 33 -10.15 -8.44 0.48
C ARG A 33 -9.87 -9.02 -0.90
N ALA A 34 -8.82 -8.54 -1.56
CA ALA A 34 -8.43 -9.02 -2.89
C ALA A 34 -7.42 -10.19 -2.80
N PHE A 35 -6.62 -10.20 -1.75
CA PHE A 35 -5.54 -11.19 -1.55
C PHE A 35 -5.63 -11.73 -0.13
N PRO A 36 -6.58 -12.64 0.16
CA PRO A 36 -6.85 -13.05 1.54
C PRO A 36 -5.73 -13.84 2.22
N ASN A 37 -4.76 -14.31 1.45
CA ASN A 37 -3.64 -15.09 1.98
C ASN A 37 -2.38 -14.27 2.27
N LEU A 38 -2.45 -12.94 2.12
CA LEU A 38 -1.31 -12.09 2.42
C LEU A 38 -0.87 -12.22 3.88
N ILE A 39 0.45 -12.30 4.07
CA ILE A 39 1.06 -12.14 5.39
C ILE A 39 1.25 -10.65 5.60
N VAL A 40 0.71 -10.12 6.69
CA VAL A 40 0.82 -8.69 7.03
C VAL A 40 1.95 -8.50 8.01
N GLU A 41 2.89 -7.62 7.67
CA GLU A 41 3.99 -7.22 8.56
C GLU A 41 4.00 -5.71 8.69
N PHE A 42 4.43 -5.23 9.85
CA PHE A 42 4.50 -3.80 10.12
C PHE A 42 5.96 -3.34 10.14
N GLY A 43 6.23 -2.24 9.47
CA GLY A 43 7.53 -1.63 9.42
C GLY A 43 7.47 -0.14 9.66
N HIS A 44 8.60 0.53 9.47
CA HIS A 44 8.69 1.99 9.57
C HIS A 44 9.77 2.48 8.61
N PRO A 45 9.70 3.78 8.20
CA PRO A 45 10.61 4.30 7.18
C PRO A 45 12.09 4.12 7.53
N GLY A 46 12.46 4.39 8.77
CA GLY A 46 13.85 4.24 9.21
C GLY A 46 14.36 2.81 9.06
N GLY A 47 13.52 1.82 9.39
CA GLY A 47 13.88 0.41 9.26
C GLY A 47 14.05 -0.01 7.81
N ILE A 48 13.17 0.49 6.92
CA ILE A 48 13.30 0.22 5.48
C ILE A 48 14.65 0.75 4.98
N ARG A 49 14.98 1.99 5.29
CA ARG A 49 16.23 2.64 4.84
C ARG A 49 17.46 1.98 5.43
N ALA A 50 17.37 1.48 6.66
CA ALA A 50 18.48 0.83 7.35
C ALA A 50 18.67 -0.65 6.96
N GLY A 51 17.78 -1.21 6.15
CA GLY A 51 17.86 -2.60 5.71
C GLY A 51 17.35 -3.62 6.73
N VAL A 52 16.66 -3.17 7.78
CA VAL A 52 16.15 -4.06 8.83
C VAL A 52 15.17 -5.09 8.29
N PHE A 53 14.42 -4.72 7.25
CA PHE A 53 13.38 -5.57 6.67
C PHE A 53 13.81 -6.29 5.39
N ASP A 54 15.07 -6.20 4.98
CA ASP A 54 15.53 -6.71 3.68
C ASP A 54 15.21 -8.20 3.49
N HIS A 55 15.30 -9.00 4.54
CA HIS A 55 15.01 -10.43 4.48
C HIS A 55 13.54 -10.77 4.21
N HIS A 56 12.66 -9.80 4.40
CA HIS A 56 11.21 -9.96 4.27
C HIS A 56 10.67 -9.30 3.01
N ILE A 57 11.54 -8.75 2.17
CA ILE A 57 11.14 -8.01 0.97
C ILE A 57 11.63 -8.75 -0.27
N ASP A 58 10.70 -9.15 -1.12
CA ASP A 58 11.01 -9.79 -2.40
C ASP A 58 9.98 -9.33 -3.46
N SER A 59 10.07 -9.90 -4.67
CA SER A 59 9.21 -9.51 -5.79
C SER A 59 7.73 -9.80 -5.56
N GLN A 60 7.38 -10.51 -4.50
CA GLN A 60 6.01 -10.83 -4.12
C GLN A 60 5.56 -10.05 -2.88
N THR A 61 6.29 -9.01 -2.53
CA THR A 61 5.96 -8.11 -1.42
C THR A 61 5.36 -6.82 -1.94
N ILE A 62 4.23 -6.41 -1.36
CA ILE A 62 3.65 -5.08 -1.55
C ILE A 62 4.07 -4.24 -0.35
N ILE A 63 4.61 -3.06 -0.61
CA ILE A 63 4.94 -2.09 0.44
C ILE A 63 3.86 -1.00 0.42
N CYS A 64 3.25 -0.73 1.57
CA CYS A 64 2.20 0.28 1.71
C CYS A 64 2.62 1.35 2.70
N ASP A 65 2.39 2.62 2.34
CA ASP A 65 2.55 3.77 3.25
C ASP A 65 3.97 3.90 3.81
N LEU A 66 4.95 3.41 3.07
CA LEU A 66 6.38 3.37 3.42
C LEU A 66 7.20 3.65 2.18
N PRO A 67 8.48 4.02 2.34
CA PRO A 67 9.37 4.15 1.18
C PRO A 67 9.48 2.86 0.39
N SER A 68 9.69 2.99 -0.91
CA SER A 68 9.90 1.84 -1.79
C SER A 68 11.23 1.13 -1.47
N HIS A 69 11.36 -0.07 -1.99
CA HIS A 69 12.57 -0.89 -1.87
C HIS A 69 12.83 -1.54 -3.23
N PRO A 70 14.10 -1.59 -3.69
CA PRO A 70 14.38 -2.11 -5.02
C PRO A 70 14.03 -3.60 -5.21
N ALA A 71 13.90 -4.36 -4.14
CA ALA A 71 13.55 -5.77 -4.23
C ALA A 71 12.05 -6.05 -4.16
N CYS A 72 11.20 -5.07 -3.81
CA CYS A 72 9.78 -5.32 -3.69
C CYS A 72 9.09 -5.43 -5.04
N GLY A 73 7.88 -6.01 -5.04
CA GLY A 73 7.09 -6.15 -6.25
C GLY A 73 6.28 -4.92 -6.59
N ALA A 74 5.74 -4.26 -5.57
CA ALA A 74 4.90 -3.08 -5.74
C ALA A 74 4.96 -2.18 -4.52
N VAL A 75 4.70 -0.88 -4.74
CA VAL A 75 4.56 0.10 -3.67
C VAL A 75 3.26 0.87 -3.86
N ILE A 76 2.52 1.05 -2.75
CA ILE A 76 1.31 1.86 -2.68
C ILE A 76 1.59 2.95 -1.66
N ASP A 77 1.73 4.20 -2.12
CA ASP A 77 2.10 5.29 -1.24
C ASP A 77 1.57 6.61 -1.78
N HIS A 78 1.52 7.61 -0.90
CA HIS A 78 1.04 8.95 -1.22
C HIS A 78 2.02 10.03 -0.75
N HIS A 79 3.10 9.67 -0.07
CA HIS A 79 4.06 10.65 0.43
C HIS A 79 4.88 11.21 -0.72
N GLU A 80 4.95 12.53 -0.81
CA GLU A 80 5.68 13.21 -1.89
C GLU A 80 7.15 12.81 -1.90
N THR A 81 7.74 12.58 -0.73
CA THR A 81 9.14 12.16 -0.61
C THR A 81 9.43 10.78 -1.18
N ASN A 82 8.39 9.96 -1.37
CA ASN A 82 8.53 8.59 -1.85
C ASN A 82 8.03 8.43 -3.28
N ARG A 83 7.84 9.53 -3.99
CA ARG A 83 7.19 9.54 -5.29
C ARG A 83 8.03 8.92 -6.40
N ALA A 84 9.35 8.94 -6.28
CA ALA A 84 10.25 8.53 -7.36
C ALA A 84 10.08 7.04 -7.72
N ASP A 85 10.09 6.76 -9.01
CA ASP A 85 10.02 5.39 -9.50
C ASP A 85 11.32 4.63 -9.18
N VAL A 86 11.15 3.35 -8.89
CA VAL A 86 12.27 2.40 -8.72
C VAL A 86 12.16 1.36 -9.81
N GLU A 87 13.24 1.12 -10.53
CA GLU A 87 13.24 0.17 -11.64
C GLU A 87 12.86 -1.22 -11.15
N GLY A 88 11.97 -1.88 -11.90
CA GLY A 88 11.50 -3.22 -11.58
C GLY A 88 10.38 -3.29 -10.54
N VAL A 89 9.99 -2.17 -9.99
CA VAL A 89 8.92 -2.09 -8.98
C VAL A 89 7.68 -1.48 -9.62
N LEU A 90 6.52 -2.11 -9.40
CA LEU A 90 5.24 -1.54 -9.80
C LEU A 90 4.91 -0.38 -8.87
N ASN A 91 5.01 0.83 -9.38
CA ASN A 91 4.78 2.04 -8.60
C ASN A 91 3.32 2.47 -8.70
N LEU A 92 2.59 2.34 -7.60
CA LEU A 92 1.19 2.75 -7.51
C LEU A 92 1.06 4.01 -6.65
N TRP A 93 2.09 4.86 -6.67
CA TRP A 93 2.08 6.16 -6.01
C TRP A 93 0.99 7.05 -6.60
N GLN A 94 0.26 7.73 -5.75
CA GLN A 94 -0.78 8.64 -6.17
C GLN A 94 -0.91 9.79 -5.17
N ALA A 95 -1.19 10.98 -5.66
CA ALA A 95 -1.37 12.18 -4.83
C ALA A 95 -2.75 12.16 -4.18
N THR A 96 -2.92 11.27 -3.21
CA THR A 96 -4.17 11.09 -2.46
C THR A 96 -3.96 11.47 -1.00
N PRO A 97 -5.04 11.69 -0.24
CA PRO A 97 -4.91 11.97 1.20
C PRO A 97 -4.32 10.81 2.01
N SER A 98 -4.44 9.57 1.52
CA SER A 98 -3.97 8.41 2.27
C SER A 98 -3.59 7.25 1.33
N ALA A 99 -2.74 6.35 1.79
CA ALA A 99 -2.46 5.09 1.08
C ALA A 99 -3.68 4.18 1.10
N ALA A 100 -4.48 4.24 2.17
CA ALA A 100 -5.73 3.49 2.26
C ALA A 100 -6.69 3.87 1.13
N ARG A 101 -6.75 5.15 0.74
CA ARG A 101 -7.57 5.59 -0.39
C ARG A 101 -7.12 4.91 -1.68
N ILE A 102 -5.82 4.81 -1.91
CA ILE A 102 -5.29 4.16 -3.11
C ILE A 102 -5.69 2.69 -3.13
N ALA A 103 -5.49 1.97 -2.02
CA ALA A 103 -5.89 0.58 -1.91
C ALA A 103 -7.40 0.39 -2.11
N PHE A 104 -8.20 1.29 -1.54
CA PHE A 104 -9.65 1.28 -1.69
C PHE A 104 -10.06 1.39 -3.15
N GLU A 105 -9.46 2.31 -3.90
CA GLU A 105 -9.76 2.49 -5.32
C GLU A 105 -9.29 1.30 -6.16
N ILE A 106 -8.14 0.73 -5.83
CA ILE A 106 -7.61 -0.42 -6.56
C ILE A 106 -8.51 -1.64 -6.37
N VAL A 107 -8.85 -1.99 -5.14
CA VAL A 107 -9.71 -3.15 -4.86
C VAL A 107 -11.12 -2.91 -5.41
N GLY A 108 -11.58 -1.66 -5.37
CA GLY A 108 -12.87 -1.26 -5.94
C GLY A 108 -12.97 -1.48 -7.45
N GLU A 109 -11.85 -1.72 -8.13
CA GLU A 109 -11.88 -2.02 -9.58
C GLU A 109 -12.58 -3.36 -9.88
N SER A 110 -12.67 -4.28 -8.92
CA SER A 110 -13.26 -5.59 -9.14
C SER A 110 -14.27 -6.03 -8.08
N GLN A 111 -14.33 -5.34 -6.95
CA GLN A 111 -15.21 -5.68 -5.83
C GLN A 111 -15.98 -4.46 -5.37
N ASP A 112 -17.15 -4.69 -4.79
CA ASP A 112 -17.89 -3.62 -4.12
C ASP A 112 -17.28 -3.38 -2.75
N VAL A 113 -16.71 -2.20 -2.57
CA VAL A 113 -16.11 -1.76 -1.31
C VAL A 113 -16.86 -0.57 -0.71
N SER A 114 -18.08 -0.31 -1.19
CA SER A 114 -18.86 0.84 -0.75
C SER A 114 -19.15 0.84 0.76
N ASP A 115 -19.16 -0.33 1.38
CA ASP A 115 -19.31 -0.47 2.84
C ASP A 115 -18.17 0.17 3.61
N LEU A 116 -17.04 0.44 2.97
CA LEU A 116 -15.87 1.05 3.60
C LEU A 116 -15.76 2.56 3.33
N GLN A 117 -16.67 3.12 2.53
CA GLN A 117 -16.55 4.51 2.08
C GLN A 117 -16.41 5.49 3.23
N ASP A 118 -17.28 5.40 4.23
CA ASP A 118 -17.25 6.34 5.36
C ASP A 118 -15.97 6.20 6.17
N PHE A 119 -15.50 4.98 6.35
CA PHE A 119 -14.26 4.72 7.09
C PHE A 119 -13.05 5.29 6.34
N ILE A 120 -13.02 5.13 5.02
CA ILE A 120 -11.92 5.66 4.20
C ILE A 120 -11.93 7.20 4.24
N ASP A 121 -13.10 7.81 4.21
CA ASP A 121 -13.21 9.27 4.35
C ASP A 121 -12.61 9.75 5.67
N TRP A 122 -12.83 9.00 6.75
CA TRP A 122 -12.23 9.28 8.06
C TRP A 122 -10.71 9.17 8.03
N VAL A 123 -10.19 8.09 7.43
CA VAL A 123 -8.74 7.88 7.32
C VAL A 123 -8.10 9.02 6.54
N ASP A 124 -8.73 9.45 5.44
CA ASP A 124 -8.25 10.57 4.64
C ASP A 124 -8.12 11.85 5.47
N ILE A 125 -9.11 12.14 6.30
CA ILE A 125 -9.10 13.34 7.14
C ILE A 125 -7.96 13.27 8.15
N LEU A 126 -7.81 12.13 8.82
CA LEU A 126 -6.81 11.95 9.86
C LEU A 126 -5.40 11.97 9.29
N ASP A 127 -5.17 11.25 8.21
CA ASP A 127 -3.84 11.12 7.61
C ASP A 127 -3.45 12.37 6.85
N GLY A 128 -4.40 13.03 6.22
CA GLY A 128 -4.17 14.25 5.46
C GLY A 128 -3.88 15.48 6.31
N GLY A 129 -3.90 15.36 7.66
CA GLY A 129 -3.64 16.49 8.54
C GLY A 129 -4.73 17.54 8.51
N LYS A 130 -5.95 17.17 8.18
CA LYS A 130 -7.08 18.09 8.09
C LYS A 130 -7.69 18.44 9.44
N ILE A 131 -7.35 17.65 10.45
CA ILE A 131 -7.76 17.91 11.83
C ILE A 131 -6.63 18.66 12.51
N SER A 132 -6.94 19.85 12.94
CA SER A 132 -5.97 20.72 13.61
C SER A 132 -6.38 20.95 15.05
#